data_75f31209fb4f205a21edd50ec8691138
#
_entry.id   75f31209fb4f205a21edd50ec8691138
#
_cell.length_a   1.000
_cell.length_b   1.000
_cell.length_c   1.000
_cell.angle_alpha   90.00
_cell.angle_beta   90.00
_cell.angle_gamma   90.00
#
_symmetry.space_group_name_H-M   'P 1'
#
loop_
_entity.id
_entity.type
_entity.pdbx_description
1 polymer ?
#
loop_
_entity_poly.entity_id
_entity_poly.type
_entity_poly.pdbx_seq_one_letter_code
_entity_poly.pdbx_strand_id
1 'polypeptide(L)'
;MSESVKPGFLNLKIDEAYLADYVAKMQEDEGRFGCEKTEAPKTIMIDYGGPNVAKPLHVGHLRSAIIGESVKRIGKFMGHNVIGDVHLGDWGLQMGLIITELKLRRPELVYFDDAYTGEYP
;
A
#
# COMPACT_ATOMS: atom_id res chain seq x y z
N MET A 1 1.56 19.53 -33.26
CA MET A 1 0.32 20.09 -33.87
C MET A 1 -0.84 19.85 -32.91
N SER A 2 -1.74 20.82 -32.79
CA SER A 2 -2.97 20.71 -32.00
C SER A 2 -4.17 20.98 -32.89
N GLU A 3 -5.24 20.21 -32.76
CA GLU A 3 -6.48 20.34 -33.50
C GLU A 3 -7.66 20.35 -32.50
N SER A 4 -8.52 21.36 -32.62
CA SER A 4 -9.74 21.46 -31.83
C SER A 4 -10.90 20.79 -32.58
N VAL A 5 -11.54 19.82 -31.93
CA VAL A 5 -12.64 19.03 -32.48
C VAL A 5 -13.89 19.18 -31.61
N LYS A 6 -15.08 19.33 -32.25
CA LYS A 6 -16.35 19.37 -31.52
C LYS A 6 -16.61 18.02 -30.78
N PRO A 7 -17.15 18.05 -29.56
CA PRO A 7 -17.79 19.17 -28.84
C PRO A 7 -16.86 19.99 -27.93
N GLY A 8 -15.53 19.94 -28.06
CA GLY A 8 -14.61 20.72 -27.26
C GLY A 8 -13.33 19.97 -26.88
N PHE A 9 -13.01 18.90 -27.63
CA PHE A 9 -11.76 18.16 -27.44
C PHE A 9 -10.61 18.92 -28.10
N LEU A 10 -9.46 18.90 -27.43
CA LEU A 10 -8.19 19.35 -27.97
C LEU A 10 -7.31 18.14 -28.24
N ASN A 11 -7.15 17.77 -29.49
CA ASN A 11 -6.26 16.70 -29.89
C ASN A 11 -4.83 17.21 -29.95
N LEU A 12 -3.93 16.56 -29.25
CA LEU A 12 -2.50 16.87 -29.27
C LEU A 12 -1.77 15.70 -29.95
N LYS A 13 -0.91 16.04 -30.91
CA LYS A 13 0.00 15.07 -31.52
C LYS A 13 1.43 15.46 -31.15
N ILE A 14 2.11 14.52 -30.44
CA ILE A 14 3.51 14.70 -30.10
C ILE A 14 4.36 14.49 -31.36
N ASP A 15 5.42 15.26 -31.48
CA ASP A 15 6.37 15.13 -32.55
C ASP A 15 7.12 13.81 -32.52
N GLU A 16 7.27 13.14 -33.64
CA GLU A 16 7.89 11.82 -33.72
C GLU A 16 9.40 11.86 -33.42
N ALA A 17 10.08 12.93 -33.81
CA ALA A 17 11.50 13.12 -33.50
C ALA A 17 11.70 13.33 -32.01
N TYR A 18 10.80 14.08 -31.34
CA TYR A 18 10.82 14.23 -29.88
C TYR A 18 10.63 12.90 -29.16
N LEU A 19 9.70 12.06 -29.63
CA LEU A 19 9.47 10.74 -29.06
C LEU A 19 10.70 9.82 -29.22
N ALA A 20 11.33 9.83 -30.39
CA ALA A 20 12.53 9.05 -30.65
C ALA A 20 13.69 9.47 -29.74
N ASP A 21 13.92 10.76 -29.59
CA ASP A 21 14.92 11.32 -28.67
C ASP A 21 14.64 10.95 -27.22
N TYR A 22 13.37 11.02 -26.82
CA TYR A 22 12.98 10.66 -25.45
C TYR A 22 13.23 9.18 -25.16
N VAL A 23 12.88 8.30 -26.11
CA VAL A 23 13.14 6.85 -25.97
C VAL A 23 14.64 6.56 -25.92
N ALA A 24 15.45 7.24 -26.73
CA ALA A 24 16.91 7.10 -26.67
C ALA A 24 17.45 7.48 -25.27
N LYS A 25 17.01 8.60 -24.70
CA LYS A 25 17.37 9.01 -23.33
C LYS A 25 16.92 8.03 -22.28
N MET A 26 15.76 7.41 -22.44
CA MET A 26 15.29 6.36 -21.52
C MET A 26 16.23 5.14 -21.53
N GLN A 27 16.80 4.79 -22.67
CA GLN A 27 17.75 3.67 -22.78
C GLN A 27 19.09 3.95 -22.10
N GLU A 28 19.52 5.22 -22.01
CA GLU A 28 20.73 5.62 -21.30
C GLU A 28 20.60 5.52 -19.77
N ASP A 29 19.37 5.49 -19.25
CA ASP A 29 19.05 5.40 -17.81
C ASP A 29 18.34 4.08 -17.50
N GLU A 30 19.07 2.98 -17.50
CA GLU A 30 18.57 1.62 -17.24
C GLU A 30 17.91 1.45 -15.86
N GLY A 31 18.24 2.31 -14.89
CA GLY A 31 17.69 2.24 -13.55
C GLY A 31 16.36 2.94 -13.38
N ARG A 32 16.08 3.96 -14.19
CA ARG A 32 14.93 4.83 -14.01
C ARG A 32 14.14 5.13 -15.28
N PHE A 33 14.69 4.79 -16.44
CA PHE A 33 14.04 4.96 -17.74
C PHE A 33 13.54 6.39 -17.99
N GLY A 34 14.34 7.38 -17.62
CA GLY A 34 13.99 8.79 -17.77
C GLY A 34 13.04 9.36 -16.70
N CYS A 35 12.71 8.58 -15.66
CA CYS A 35 11.91 9.09 -14.55
C CYS A 35 12.82 9.81 -13.54
N GLU A 36 12.74 11.12 -13.52
CA GLU A 36 13.50 11.93 -12.56
C GLU A 36 12.94 11.82 -11.14
N LYS A 37 13.81 11.97 -10.15
CA LYS A 37 13.38 12.12 -8.75
C LYS A 37 12.85 13.52 -8.54
N THR A 38 11.88 13.65 -7.63
CA THR A 38 11.37 14.98 -7.25
C THR A 38 12.48 15.83 -6.62
N GLU A 39 12.54 17.10 -6.98
CA GLU A 39 13.43 18.08 -6.34
C GLU A 39 12.96 18.48 -4.93
N ALA A 40 11.67 18.26 -4.62
CA ALA A 40 11.06 18.57 -3.34
C ALA A 40 10.50 17.29 -2.67
N PRO A 41 11.35 16.42 -2.09
CA PRO A 41 10.91 15.20 -1.43
C PRO A 41 10.02 15.52 -0.23
N LYS A 42 8.94 14.74 -0.10
CA LYS A 42 8.00 14.81 1.03
C LYS A 42 8.11 13.53 1.86
N THR A 43 7.77 13.63 3.14
CA THR A 43 7.46 12.46 3.96
C THR A 43 5.97 12.15 3.82
N ILE A 44 5.67 10.94 3.35
CA ILE A 44 4.31 10.47 3.07
C ILE A 44 4.09 9.23 3.91
N MET A 45 3.04 9.23 4.72
CA MET A 45 2.58 8.04 5.44
C MET A 45 1.40 7.42 4.67
N ILE A 46 1.45 6.10 4.49
CA ILE A 46 0.40 5.34 3.82
C ILE A 46 -0.02 4.22 4.75
N ASP A 47 -1.27 4.27 5.21
CA ASP A 47 -1.91 3.19 5.95
C ASP A 47 -2.68 2.31 4.95
N TYR A 48 -2.38 1.00 4.94
CA TYR A 48 -2.97 0.08 3.98
C TYR A 48 -2.97 -1.37 4.47
N GLY A 49 -3.92 -2.16 3.97
CA GLY A 49 -3.94 -3.61 4.14
C GLY A 49 -4.25 -4.11 5.54
N GLY A 50 -4.73 -3.28 6.46
CA GLY A 50 -4.99 -3.61 7.85
C GLY A 50 -6.19 -4.56 8.08
N PRO A 51 -6.04 -5.89 7.93
CA PRO A 51 -7.12 -6.83 8.17
C PRO A 51 -7.36 -7.01 9.68
N ASN A 52 -8.56 -7.48 10.03
CA ASN A 52 -8.83 -7.92 11.40
C ASN A 52 -8.21 -9.32 11.61
N VAL A 53 -7.38 -9.47 12.65
CA VAL A 53 -6.65 -10.72 12.96
C VAL A 53 -7.58 -11.90 13.33
N ALA A 54 -8.82 -11.60 13.74
CA ALA A 54 -9.83 -12.60 14.07
C ALA A 54 -10.65 -13.08 12.87
N LYS A 55 -10.31 -12.67 11.66
CA LYS A 55 -11.01 -13.07 10.43
C LYS A 55 -10.06 -13.77 9.46
N PRO A 56 -10.54 -14.78 8.74
CA PRO A 56 -9.77 -15.35 7.63
C PRO A 56 -9.57 -14.30 6.54
N LEU A 57 -8.38 -14.29 5.97
CA LEU A 57 -8.05 -13.42 4.84
C LEU A 57 -8.81 -13.84 3.58
N HIS A 58 -9.21 -12.88 2.78
CA HIS A 58 -9.85 -13.09 1.49
C HIS A 58 -9.32 -12.09 0.45
N VAL A 59 -9.74 -12.25 -0.81
CA VAL A 59 -9.27 -11.42 -1.93
C VAL A 59 -9.43 -9.91 -1.72
N GLY A 60 -10.44 -9.47 -0.96
CA GLY A 60 -10.62 -8.06 -0.63
C GLY A 60 -9.45 -7.47 0.17
N HIS A 61 -8.88 -8.24 1.09
CA HIS A 61 -7.70 -7.82 1.87
C HIS A 61 -6.45 -7.75 0.98
N LEU A 62 -6.28 -8.71 0.08
CA LEU A 62 -5.19 -8.73 -0.88
C LEU A 62 -5.20 -7.49 -1.78
N ARG A 63 -6.38 -7.10 -2.27
CA ARG A 63 -6.54 -5.91 -3.11
C ARG A 63 -6.03 -4.65 -2.41
N SER A 64 -6.47 -4.40 -1.18
CA SER A 64 -6.03 -3.26 -0.38
C SER A 64 -4.51 -3.27 -0.17
N ALA A 65 -3.95 -4.42 0.20
CA ALA A 65 -2.52 -4.57 0.43
C ALA A 65 -1.69 -4.29 -0.83
N ILE A 66 -2.08 -4.83 -1.99
CA ILE A 66 -1.35 -4.63 -3.25
C ILE A 66 -1.40 -3.17 -3.69
N ILE A 67 -2.57 -2.52 -3.61
CA ILE A 67 -2.70 -1.12 -3.99
C ILE A 67 -1.81 -0.24 -3.11
N GLY A 68 -1.89 -0.40 -1.79
CA GLY A 68 -1.09 0.38 -0.87
C GLY A 68 0.41 0.18 -1.04
N GLU A 69 0.86 -1.07 -1.19
CA GLU A 69 2.27 -1.37 -1.44
C GLU A 69 2.75 -0.79 -2.79
N SER A 70 1.92 -0.84 -3.83
CA SER A 70 2.25 -0.25 -5.13
C SER A 70 2.43 1.26 -5.02
N VAL A 71 1.51 1.96 -4.35
CA VAL A 71 1.59 3.41 -4.14
C VAL A 71 2.85 3.76 -3.33
N LYS A 72 3.16 2.98 -2.27
CA LYS A 72 4.39 3.15 -1.49
C LYS A 72 5.64 3.04 -2.35
N ARG A 73 5.72 2.00 -3.20
CA ARG A 73 6.87 1.80 -4.09
C ARG A 73 7.01 2.91 -5.11
N ILE A 74 5.91 3.35 -5.71
CA ILE A 74 5.90 4.49 -6.64
C ILE A 74 6.43 5.75 -5.94
N GLY A 75 5.92 6.07 -4.76
CA GLY A 75 6.37 7.23 -4.00
C GLY A 75 7.87 7.18 -3.68
N LYS A 76 8.39 6.02 -3.27
CA LYS A 76 9.84 5.82 -3.05
C LYS A 76 10.65 5.96 -4.33
N PHE A 77 10.17 5.39 -5.43
CA PHE A 77 10.80 5.49 -6.74
C PHE A 77 10.87 6.94 -7.21
N MET A 78 9.83 7.72 -6.96
CA MET A 78 9.78 9.16 -7.26
C MET A 78 10.66 10.02 -6.33
N GLY A 79 11.31 9.43 -5.35
CA GLY A 79 12.26 10.14 -4.46
C GLY A 79 11.65 10.69 -3.18
N HIS A 80 10.40 10.33 -2.86
CA HIS A 80 9.80 10.68 -1.57
C HIS A 80 10.27 9.75 -0.44
N ASN A 81 10.23 10.24 0.80
CA ASN A 81 10.35 9.41 1.99
C ASN A 81 8.98 8.82 2.33
N VAL A 82 8.75 7.54 2.02
CA VAL A 82 7.45 6.91 2.22
C VAL A 82 7.52 5.87 3.32
N ILE A 83 6.67 6.06 4.32
CA ILE A 83 6.45 5.17 5.46
C ILE A 83 5.16 4.41 5.19
N GLY A 84 5.24 3.07 5.19
CA GLY A 84 4.04 2.23 5.11
C GLY A 84 3.68 1.73 6.50
N ASP A 85 2.43 1.87 6.86
CA ASP A 85 1.85 1.32 8.07
C ASP A 85 0.82 0.26 7.72
N VAL A 86 0.85 -0.87 8.43
CA VAL A 86 -0.12 -1.95 8.30
C VAL A 86 -0.68 -2.21 9.70
N HIS A 87 -1.66 -1.41 10.07
CA HIS A 87 -2.31 -1.55 11.37
C HIS A 87 -3.33 -2.69 11.34
N LEU A 88 -3.06 -3.75 12.11
CA LEU A 88 -3.98 -4.88 12.22
C LEU A 88 -5.08 -4.60 13.24
N GLY A 89 -6.34 -4.87 12.86
CA GLY A 89 -7.46 -4.79 13.78
C GLY A 89 -7.48 -6.01 14.71
N ASP A 90 -7.43 -5.79 16.02
CA ASP A 90 -7.46 -6.82 17.06
C ASP A 90 -8.61 -6.65 18.06
N TRP A 91 -9.50 -5.72 17.79
CA TRP A 91 -10.65 -5.40 18.63
C TRP A 91 -11.99 -5.80 17.99
N GLY A 92 -13.01 -5.88 18.82
CA GLY A 92 -14.39 -6.03 18.41
C GLY A 92 -14.96 -7.44 18.65
N LEU A 93 -16.20 -7.63 18.21
CA LEU A 93 -16.99 -8.83 18.45
C LEU A 93 -16.27 -10.12 18.01
N GLN A 94 -15.63 -10.11 16.84
CA GLN A 94 -14.96 -11.32 16.34
C GLN A 94 -13.80 -11.76 17.24
N MET A 95 -13.02 -10.82 17.74
CA MET A 95 -11.95 -11.14 18.70
C MET A 95 -12.55 -11.66 20.01
N GLY A 96 -13.60 -11.05 20.51
CA GLY A 96 -14.32 -11.52 21.70
C GLY A 96 -14.85 -12.93 21.53
N LEU A 97 -15.39 -13.29 20.38
CA LEU A 97 -15.86 -14.65 20.08
C LEU A 97 -14.71 -15.66 20.06
N ILE A 98 -13.57 -15.32 19.47
CA ILE A 98 -12.39 -16.20 19.46
C ILE A 98 -11.86 -16.41 20.88
N ILE A 99 -11.74 -15.34 21.67
CA ILE A 99 -11.28 -15.45 23.06
C ILE A 99 -12.23 -16.32 23.88
N THR A 100 -13.53 -16.14 23.74
CA THR A 100 -14.54 -16.95 24.43
C THR A 100 -14.44 -18.43 24.06
N GLU A 101 -14.35 -18.73 22.76
CA GLU A 101 -14.20 -20.10 22.27
C GLU A 101 -12.89 -20.73 22.71
N LEU A 102 -11.79 -19.96 22.69
CA LEU A 102 -10.50 -20.42 23.18
C LEU A 102 -10.54 -20.75 24.67
N LYS A 103 -11.18 -19.91 25.49
CA LYS A 103 -11.37 -20.14 26.91
C LYS A 103 -12.18 -21.41 27.20
N LEU A 104 -13.20 -21.69 26.39
CA LEU A 104 -14.00 -22.90 26.50
C LEU A 104 -13.22 -24.16 26.13
N ARG A 105 -12.40 -24.10 25.08
CA ARG A 105 -11.64 -25.27 24.58
C ARG A 105 -10.33 -25.51 25.33
N ARG A 106 -9.70 -24.44 25.78
CA ARG A 106 -8.36 -24.49 26.39
C ARG A 106 -8.30 -23.60 27.64
N PRO A 107 -9.11 -23.92 28.69
CA PRO A 107 -9.18 -23.11 29.91
C PRO A 107 -7.85 -23.12 30.72
N GLU A 108 -6.97 -24.08 30.44
CA GLU A 108 -5.66 -24.22 31.07
C GLU A 108 -4.61 -23.20 30.56
N LEU A 109 -4.91 -22.40 29.55
CA LEU A 109 -3.97 -21.41 29.08
C LEU A 109 -3.76 -20.30 30.10
N VAL A 110 -2.51 -19.96 30.35
CA VAL A 110 -2.10 -18.95 31.34
C VAL A 110 -2.80 -17.60 31.17
N TYR A 111 -3.18 -17.24 29.97
CA TYR A 111 -3.90 -15.99 29.66
C TYR A 111 -5.29 -15.89 30.29
N PHE A 112 -5.87 -17.00 30.75
CA PHE A 112 -7.18 -17.07 31.42
C PHE A 112 -7.08 -17.24 32.93
N ASP A 113 -5.86 -17.26 33.49
CA ASP A 113 -5.63 -17.23 34.91
C ASP A 113 -5.88 -15.80 35.45
N ASP A 114 -6.66 -15.70 36.54
CA ASP A 114 -6.96 -14.42 37.18
C ASP A 114 -5.69 -13.75 37.76
N ALA A 115 -4.61 -14.50 37.97
CA ALA A 115 -3.31 -13.99 38.38
C ALA A 115 -2.42 -13.52 37.24
N TYR A 116 -2.86 -13.65 35.98
CA TYR A 116 -2.05 -13.24 34.81
C TYR A 116 -1.91 -11.73 34.73
N THR A 117 -0.68 -11.23 34.74
CA THR A 117 -0.36 -9.80 34.79
C THR A 117 -0.16 -9.18 33.41
N GLY A 118 -0.23 -9.97 32.34
CA GLY A 118 0.02 -9.49 30.96
C GLY A 118 1.48 -9.51 30.54
N GLU A 119 2.40 -9.95 31.40
CA GLU A 119 3.79 -10.15 31.05
C GLU A 119 3.97 -11.49 30.32
N TYR A 120 4.62 -11.44 29.15
CA TYR A 120 4.98 -12.65 28.41
C TYR A 120 6.10 -13.39 29.17
N PRO A 121 6.01 -14.71 29.29
CA PRO A 121 7.12 -15.51 29.84
C PRO A 121 8.34 -15.49 28.92
#